data_0ef854ea69a5369d959625b616888eb0
#
_entry.id   0ef854ea69a5369d959625b616888eb0
#
_cell.length_a   1.000
_cell.length_b   1.000
_cell.length_c   1.000
_cell.angle_alpha   90.00
_cell.angle_beta   90.00
_cell.angle_gamma   90.00
#
_symmetry.space_group_name_H-M   'P 1'
#
loop_
_entity.id
_entity.type
_entity.pdbx_description
1 polymer ?
#
loop_
_entity_poly.entity_id
_entity_poly.type
_entity_poly.pdbx_seq_one_letter_code
_entity_poly.pdbx_strand_id
1 'polypeptide(L)'
;MKRLLKLVLPVLVSAALLSVGVRSADASIVERVVAVVGERPILLSDLRKRAHPFLIHIYATTQNPTQQAAQETDMFRELLDRMIDDRLEEQAADKAHLNVTTEEIDRGLKNKADSINLAVRELLSEAKRQGLSEQDYRDEIRRQVLEGKLVQLRVLSRVRVTEEDAHAAYGHWLKDMGTETLADVRILAMRIEAGSTEAQIKAREQLAQTIVLQARSGVDFCKLVKENSDDMQTKQTCGSRGPQPLSALLPALQDTVRQMKTGEIADPIRYGNDAMIVVQLAKAPSIPKFEEVKAAMQERAVAEALERQRKLWLAELRRTVYVDIRL
;
A
#
# COMPACT_ATOMS: atom_id res chain seq x y z
N MET A 1 -77.76 41.69 -36.46
CA MET A 1 -76.98 40.86 -35.55
C MET A 1 -76.43 39.58 -36.24
N LYS A 2 -75.74 39.64 -37.37
CA LYS A 2 -75.18 38.46 -38.08
C LYS A 2 -73.88 38.76 -38.86
N ARG A 3 -73.06 39.71 -38.41
CA ARG A 3 -71.78 40.06 -39.12
C ARG A 3 -70.52 40.15 -38.23
N LEU A 4 -70.61 39.71 -36.97
CA LEU A 4 -69.45 39.78 -35.99
C LEU A 4 -68.82 38.41 -35.62
N LEU A 5 -69.21 37.33 -36.30
CA LEU A 5 -68.76 35.97 -35.96
C LEU A 5 -67.82 35.35 -37.01
N LYS A 6 -67.29 36.12 -37.96
CA LYS A 6 -66.35 35.59 -38.99
C LYS A 6 -64.92 36.07 -38.92
N LEU A 7 -64.50 36.85 -37.85
CA LEU A 7 -63.14 37.42 -37.77
C LEU A 7 -62.30 36.85 -36.64
N VAL A 8 -62.83 35.90 -35.86
CA VAL A 8 -62.06 35.34 -34.70
C VAL A 8 -61.42 33.97 -34.96
N LEU A 9 -61.74 33.32 -36.08
CA LEU A 9 -61.30 31.95 -36.37
C LEU A 9 -59.90 31.82 -36.99
N PRO A 10 -59.26 32.81 -37.67
CA PRO A 10 -57.90 32.61 -38.20
C PRO A 10 -56.73 32.92 -37.22
N VAL A 11 -56.98 33.53 -36.05
CA VAL A 11 -55.92 33.91 -35.12
C VAL A 11 -55.52 32.74 -34.17
N LEU A 12 -56.42 31.79 -33.95
CA LEU A 12 -56.19 30.63 -33.08
C LEU A 12 -55.36 29.47 -33.74
N VAL A 13 -55.28 29.44 -35.07
CA VAL A 13 -54.56 28.41 -35.81
C VAL A 13 -53.05 28.75 -35.96
N SER A 14 -52.67 30.04 -35.87
CA SER A 14 -51.29 30.47 -35.99
C SER A 14 -50.43 30.33 -34.67
N ALA A 15 -51.07 30.10 -33.51
CA ALA A 15 -50.40 29.95 -32.24
C ALA A 15 -49.97 28.50 -31.93
N ALA A 16 -50.46 27.51 -32.71
CA ALA A 16 -50.18 26.09 -32.45
C ALA A 16 -48.98 25.51 -33.21
N LEU A 17 -48.29 26.31 -34.01
CA LEU A 17 -47.18 25.83 -34.85
C LEU A 17 -45.76 26.26 -34.36
N LEU A 18 -45.61 26.88 -33.18
CA LEU A 18 -44.35 27.33 -32.61
C LEU A 18 -43.86 26.49 -31.43
N SER A 19 -44.43 25.35 -31.13
CA SER A 19 -43.85 24.32 -30.25
C SER A 19 -42.96 23.36 -31.05
N VAL A 20 -42.02 23.89 -31.83
CA VAL A 20 -40.87 23.10 -32.27
C VAL A 20 -40.05 22.82 -31.03
N GLY A 21 -40.16 21.58 -30.54
CA GLY A 21 -39.43 21.11 -29.39
C GLY A 21 -37.95 21.44 -29.55
N VAL A 22 -37.44 22.22 -28.62
CA VAL A 22 -35.99 22.30 -28.34
C VAL A 22 -35.59 20.88 -27.97
N ARG A 23 -35.10 20.10 -28.93
CA ARG A 23 -34.35 18.89 -28.63
C ARG A 23 -33.15 19.37 -27.87
N SER A 24 -33.10 19.10 -26.58
CA SER A 24 -31.89 19.17 -25.79
C SER A 24 -30.85 18.38 -26.60
N ALA A 25 -29.90 19.07 -27.16
CA ALA A 25 -28.70 18.42 -27.68
C ALA A 25 -28.10 17.72 -26.46
N ASP A 26 -28.23 16.40 -26.36
CA ASP A 26 -27.39 15.63 -25.48
C ASP A 26 -25.97 16.01 -25.83
N ALA A 27 -25.33 16.80 -24.96
CA ALA A 27 -23.94 17.09 -25.06
C ALA A 27 -23.23 15.75 -24.94
N SER A 28 -22.88 15.15 -26.09
CA SER A 28 -22.01 13.97 -26.10
C SER A 28 -20.76 14.40 -25.36
N ILE A 29 -20.50 13.75 -24.21
CA ILE A 29 -19.24 13.94 -23.50
C ILE A 29 -18.15 13.52 -24.47
N VAL A 30 -17.48 14.52 -25.08
CA VAL A 30 -16.34 14.26 -25.95
C VAL A 30 -15.21 13.78 -25.04
N GLU A 31 -14.94 12.50 -25.10
CA GLU A 31 -13.90 11.85 -24.30
C GLU A 31 -12.53 12.46 -24.71
N ARG A 32 -11.79 12.99 -23.73
CA ARG A 32 -10.48 13.61 -23.98
C ARG A 32 -9.37 12.55 -23.91
N VAL A 33 -8.61 12.45 -24.99
CA VAL A 33 -7.37 11.64 -25.01
C VAL A 33 -6.25 12.40 -24.32
N VAL A 34 -5.64 11.81 -23.28
CA VAL A 34 -4.53 12.39 -22.51
C VAL A 34 -3.17 11.81 -22.89
N ALA A 35 -3.16 10.62 -23.50
CA ALA A 35 -1.97 10.09 -24.18
C ALA A 35 -2.38 9.05 -25.24
N VAL A 36 -1.45 8.77 -26.16
CA VAL A 36 -1.56 7.68 -27.13
C VAL A 36 -0.30 6.84 -27.05
N VAL A 37 -0.46 5.52 -26.93
CA VAL A 37 0.65 4.55 -26.86
C VAL A 37 0.48 3.55 -28.02
N GLY A 38 1.28 3.72 -29.06
CA GLY A 38 1.08 3.04 -30.33
C GLY A 38 -0.27 3.44 -30.94
N GLU A 39 -1.20 2.49 -31.05
CA GLU A 39 -2.57 2.71 -31.55
C GLU A 39 -3.61 2.84 -30.43
N ARG A 40 -3.20 2.74 -29.16
CA ARG A 40 -4.11 2.69 -27.99
C ARG A 40 -4.15 4.03 -27.28
N PRO A 41 -5.31 4.71 -27.25
CA PRO A 41 -5.49 5.93 -26.47
C PRO A 41 -5.60 5.63 -24.97
N ILE A 42 -5.14 6.58 -24.17
CA ILE A 42 -5.44 6.70 -22.73
C ILE A 42 -6.42 7.87 -22.59
N LEU A 43 -7.55 7.61 -21.98
CA LEU A 43 -8.63 8.59 -21.85
C LEU A 43 -8.56 9.33 -20.52
N LEU A 44 -9.01 10.56 -20.48
CA LEU A 44 -9.08 11.35 -19.25
C LEU A 44 -10.00 10.71 -18.20
N SER A 45 -11.09 10.06 -18.65
CA SER A 45 -11.99 9.31 -17.77
C SER A 45 -11.28 8.16 -17.06
N ASP A 46 -10.44 7.39 -17.79
CA ASP A 46 -9.66 6.29 -17.23
C ASP A 46 -8.65 6.80 -16.21
N LEU A 47 -7.94 7.89 -16.55
CA LEU A 47 -6.99 8.53 -15.66
C LEU A 47 -7.67 9.03 -14.37
N ARG A 48 -8.82 9.71 -14.48
CA ARG A 48 -9.58 10.19 -13.33
C ARG A 48 -10.12 9.05 -12.47
N LYS A 49 -10.62 7.99 -13.10
CA LYS A 49 -11.10 6.81 -12.40
C LYS A 49 -9.98 6.18 -11.57
N ARG A 50 -8.79 6.02 -12.15
CA ARG A 50 -7.63 5.45 -11.46
C ARG A 50 -7.05 6.39 -10.40
N ALA A 51 -7.22 7.71 -10.57
CA ALA A 51 -6.79 8.74 -9.62
C ALA A 51 -7.69 8.83 -8.37
N HIS A 52 -8.94 8.39 -8.45
CA HIS A 52 -9.95 8.61 -7.42
C HIS A 52 -9.53 8.22 -5.99
N PRO A 53 -8.94 7.03 -5.72
CA PRO A 53 -8.50 6.67 -4.38
C PRO A 53 -7.41 7.61 -3.84
N PHE A 54 -6.50 8.05 -4.71
CA PHE A 54 -5.41 8.96 -4.34
C PHE A 54 -5.94 10.36 -4.04
N LEU A 55 -6.91 10.84 -4.80
CA LEU A 55 -7.57 12.13 -4.55
C LEU A 55 -8.27 12.16 -3.19
N ILE A 56 -8.99 11.10 -2.83
CA ILE A 56 -9.60 10.97 -1.49
C ILE A 56 -8.53 11.14 -0.41
N HIS A 57 -7.39 10.48 -0.56
CA HIS A 57 -6.29 10.56 0.40
C HIS A 57 -5.70 11.97 0.47
N ILE A 58 -5.41 12.62 -0.67
CA ILE A 58 -4.88 13.99 -0.74
C ILE A 58 -5.81 14.97 -0.02
N TYR A 59 -7.12 14.90 -0.29
CA TYR A 59 -8.10 15.80 0.33
C TYR A 59 -8.29 15.54 1.83
N ALA A 60 -8.13 14.30 2.28
CA ALA A 60 -8.22 13.95 3.70
C ALA A 60 -6.99 14.39 4.51
N THR A 61 -5.80 14.43 3.89
CA THR A 61 -4.53 14.65 4.60
C THR A 61 -3.96 16.06 4.44
N THR A 62 -4.33 16.78 3.37
CA THR A 62 -3.77 18.08 3.04
C THR A 62 -4.84 19.16 3.10
N GLN A 63 -4.69 20.14 4.00
CA GLN A 63 -5.67 21.21 4.19
C GLN A 63 -5.38 22.48 3.35
N ASN A 64 -4.14 22.66 2.89
CA ASN A 64 -3.73 23.84 2.11
C ASN A 64 -4.09 23.66 0.62
N PRO A 65 -4.96 24.53 0.02
CA PRO A 65 -5.39 24.39 -1.37
C PRO A 65 -4.26 24.43 -2.39
N THR A 66 -3.24 25.24 -2.17
CA THR A 66 -2.07 25.31 -3.08
C THR A 66 -1.26 24.02 -3.06
N GLN A 67 -1.09 23.44 -1.88
CA GLN A 67 -0.43 22.14 -1.71
C GLN A 67 -1.25 21.01 -2.31
N GLN A 68 -2.58 21.03 -2.15
CA GLN A 68 -3.49 20.05 -2.78
C GLN A 68 -3.32 20.07 -4.30
N ALA A 69 -3.41 21.28 -4.92
CA ALA A 69 -3.28 21.41 -6.37
C ALA A 69 -1.91 20.93 -6.91
N ALA A 70 -0.84 21.18 -6.17
CA ALA A 70 0.49 20.69 -6.53
C ALA A 70 0.55 19.16 -6.45
N GLN A 71 0.09 18.57 -5.34
CA GLN A 71 0.04 17.11 -5.15
C GLN A 71 -0.85 16.40 -6.18
N GLU A 72 -2.00 17.01 -6.53
CA GLU A 72 -2.85 16.49 -7.61
C GLU A 72 -2.13 16.49 -8.96
N THR A 73 -1.46 17.58 -9.31
CA THR A 73 -0.73 17.70 -10.58
C THR A 73 0.36 16.66 -10.68
N ASP A 74 1.15 16.48 -9.63
CA ASP A 74 2.23 15.49 -9.59
C ASP A 74 1.67 14.07 -9.62
N MET A 75 0.62 13.79 -8.85
CA MET A 75 -0.07 12.50 -8.85
C MET A 75 -0.63 12.14 -10.22
N PHE A 76 -1.31 13.08 -10.92
CA PHE A 76 -1.83 12.83 -12.27
C PHE A 76 -0.72 12.55 -13.27
N ARG A 77 0.42 13.25 -13.18
CA ARG A 77 1.58 13.02 -14.04
C ARG A 77 2.18 11.64 -13.82
N GLU A 78 2.45 11.29 -12.55
CA GLU A 78 2.98 9.96 -12.20
C GLU A 78 2.03 8.83 -12.59
N LEU A 79 0.73 9.03 -12.39
CA LEU A 79 -0.28 8.04 -12.73
C LEU A 79 -0.39 7.83 -14.25
N LEU A 80 -0.33 8.93 -15.03
CA LEU A 80 -0.32 8.85 -16.49
C LEU A 80 0.94 8.12 -17.00
N ASP A 81 2.11 8.39 -16.42
CA ASP A 81 3.34 7.68 -16.76
C ASP A 81 3.23 6.17 -16.49
N ARG A 82 2.64 5.77 -15.36
CA ARG A 82 2.35 4.37 -15.07
C ARG A 82 1.38 3.75 -16.07
N MET A 83 0.31 4.48 -16.43
CA MET A 83 -0.66 3.99 -17.43
C MET A 83 -0.03 3.84 -18.81
N ILE A 84 0.94 4.67 -19.16
CA ILE A 84 1.74 4.51 -20.39
C ILE A 84 2.57 3.24 -20.32
N ASP A 85 3.27 3.01 -19.21
CA ASP A 85 4.07 1.80 -19.01
C ASP A 85 3.19 0.54 -19.04
N ASP A 86 2.03 0.55 -18.38
CA ASP A 86 1.05 -0.55 -18.45
C ASP A 86 0.65 -0.86 -19.89
N ARG A 87 0.40 0.17 -20.73
CA ARG A 87 0.05 -0.02 -22.14
C ARG A 87 1.21 -0.61 -22.98
N LEU A 88 2.45 -0.19 -22.66
CA LEU A 88 3.64 -0.77 -23.28
C LEU A 88 3.82 -2.23 -22.90
N GLU A 89 3.62 -2.57 -21.64
CA GLU A 89 3.67 -3.94 -21.14
C GLU A 89 2.56 -4.82 -21.75
N GLU A 90 1.33 -4.32 -21.82
CA GLU A 90 0.23 -5.01 -22.51
C GLU A 90 0.57 -5.33 -23.97
N GLN A 91 1.16 -4.38 -24.72
CA GLN A 91 1.58 -4.62 -26.09
C GLN A 91 2.74 -5.62 -26.18
N ALA A 92 3.67 -5.59 -25.23
CA ALA A 92 4.76 -6.56 -25.15
C ALA A 92 4.25 -7.96 -24.83
N ALA A 93 3.21 -8.07 -24.00
CA ALA A 93 2.54 -9.33 -23.68
C ALA A 93 1.79 -9.90 -24.88
N ASP A 94 1.06 -9.07 -25.61
CA ASP A 94 0.36 -9.46 -26.83
C ASP A 94 1.36 -10.03 -27.87
N LYS A 95 2.49 -9.33 -28.08
CA LYS A 95 3.56 -9.79 -28.98
C LYS A 95 4.22 -11.09 -28.51
N ALA A 96 4.22 -11.35 -27.19
CA ALA A 96 4.75 -12.57 -26.60
C ALA A 96 3.69 -13.67 -26.44
N HIS A 97 2.44 -13.43 -26.88
CA HIS A 97 1.29 -14.32 -26.70
C HIS A 97 1.04 -14.70 -25.22
N LEU A 98 1.32 -13.78 -24.30
CA LEU A 98 1.06 -13.97 -22.87
C LEU A 98 -0.38 -13.58 -22.53
N ASN A 99 -1.09 -14.51 -21.91
CA ASN A 99 -2.45 -14.30 -21.44
C ASN A 99 -2.50 -14.50 -19.91
N VAL A 100 -3.48 -13.85 -19.28
CA VAL A 100 -3.81 -14.04 -17.86
C VAL A 100 -5.18 -14.67 -17.77
N THR A 101 -5.27 -15.86 -17.16
CA THR A 101 -6.52 -16.59 -16.99
C THR A 101 -7.30 -16.10 -15.78
N THR A 102 -8.59 -16.45 -15.70
CA THR A 102 -9.43 -16.12 -14.55
C THR A 102 -8.90 -16.76 -13.26
N GLU A 103 -8.41 -17.99 -13.34
CA GLU A 103 -7.82 -18.74 -12.23
C GLU A 103 -6.56 -18.05 -11.69
N GLU A 104 -5.77 -17.44 -12.57
CA GLU A 104 -4.58 -16.68 -12.16
C GLU A 104 -4.97 -15.38 -11.46
N ILE A 105 -6.04 -14.71 -11.92
CA ILE A 105 -6.59 -13.52 -11.25
C ILE A 105 -7.11 -13.89 -9.87
N ASP A 106 -7.88 -14.97 -9.76
CA ASP A 106 -8.43 -15.44 -8.47
C ASP A 106 -7.32 -15.83 -7.49
N ARG A 107 -6.24 -16.47 -7.99
CA ARG A 107 -5.04 -16.75 -7.18
C ARG A 107 -4.34 -15.47 -6.75
N GLY A 108 -4.22 -14.48 -7.63
CA GLY A 108 -3.67 -13.16 -7.31
C GLY A 108 -4.46 -12.44 -6.22
N LEU A 109 -5.80 -12.46 -6.32
CA LEU A 109 -6.71 -11.93 -5.29
C LEU A 109 -6.50 -12.63 -3.95
N LYS A 110 -6.42 -13.96 -3.95
CA LYS A 110 -6.18 -14.74 -2.74
C LYS A 110 -4.83 -14.39 -2.11
N ASN A 111 -3.75 -14.39 -2.89
CA ASN A 111 -2.43 -14.03 -2.39
C ASN A 111 -2.41 -12.63 -1.77
N LYS A 112 -3.09 -11.67 -2.41
CA LYS A 112 -3.19 -10.30 -1.89
C LYS A 112 -3.97 -10.25 -0.57
N ALA A 113 -5.09 -10.95 -0.49
CA ALA A 113 -5.89 -11.04 0.73
C ALA A 113 -5.11 -11.70 1.88
N ASP A 114 -4.44 -12.83 1.59
CA ASP A 114 -3.60 -13.54 2.56
C ASP A 114 -2.45 -12.66 3.08
N SER A 115 -1.84 -11.83 2.22
CA SER A 115 -0.73 -10.94 2.59
C SER A 115 -1.11 -9.86 3.61
N ILE A 116 -2.40 -9.53 3.72
CA ILE A 116 -2.94 -8.54 4.67
C ILE A 116 -3.88 -9.17 5.70
N ASN A 117 -3.87 -10.50 5.81
CA ASN A 117 -4.71 -11.29 6.73
C ASN A 117 -6.22 -11.00 6.60
N LEU A 118 -6.72 -10.83 5.38
CA LEU A 118 -8.14 -10.66 5.07
C LEU A 118 -8.66 -11.83 4.24
N ALA A 119 -9.97 -12.09 4.33
CA ALA A 119 -10.63 -12.92 3.32
C ALA A 119 -10.80 -12.14 2.00
N VAL A 120 -10.82 -12.83 0.85
CA VAL A 120 -11.01 -12.20 -0.47
C VAL A 120 -12.27 -11.32 -0.52
N ARG A 121 -13.36 -11.76 0.12
CA ARG A 121 -14.60 -10.98 0.22
C ARG A 121 -14.41 -9.66 0.97
N GLU A 122 -13.63 -9.66 2.03
CA GLU A 122 -13.33 -8.47 2.84
C GLU A 122 -12.43 -7.51 2.07
N LEU A 123 -11.42 -8.04 1.36
CA LEU A 123 -10.56 -7.26 0.46
C LEU A 123 -11.39 -6.53 -0.60
N LEU A 124 -12.31 -7.21 -1.29
CA LEU A 124 -13.17 -6.62 -2.30
C LEU A 124 -14.16 -5.60 -1.71
N SER A 125 -14.65 -5.84 -0.49
CA SER A 125 -15.49 -4.88 0.24
C SER A 125 -14.72 -3.60 0.59
N GLU A 126 -13.45 -3.72 0.97
CA GLU A 126 -12.58 -2.57 1.25
C GLU A 126 -12.31 -1.78 -0.03
N ALA A 127 -11.97 -2.44 -1.13
CA ALA A 127 -11.79 -1.80 -2.44
C ALA A 127 -13.04 -1.00 -2.85
N LYS A 128 -14.23 -1.55 -2.62
CA LYS A 128 -15.51 -0.87 -2.90
C LYS A 128 -15.71 0.38 -2.03
N ARG A 129 -15.29 0.35 -0.75
CA ARG A 129 -15.32 1.53 0.14
C ARG A 129 -14.39 2.64 -0.36
N GLN A 130 -13.29 2.26 -1.02
CA GLN A 130 -12.34 3.19 -1.63
C GLN A 130 -12.76 3.64 -3.05
N GLY A 131 -13.97 3.28 -3.50
CA GLY A 131 -14.55 3.71 -4.78
C GLY A 131 -14.16 2.85 -5.99
N LEU A 132 -13.53 1.69 -5.78
CA LEU A 132 -13.20 0.74 -6.84
C LEU A 132 -14.30 -0.32 -6.96
N SER A 133 -14.78 -0.59 -8.17
CA SER A 133 -15.67 -1.74 -8.39
C SER A 133 -14.88 -3.05 -8.29
N GLU A 134 -15.55 -4.17 -8.05
CA GLU A 134 -14.92 -5.49 -8.09
C GLU A 134 -14.19 -5.75 -9.42
N GLN A 135 -14.81 -5.33 -10.54
CA GLN A 135 -14.20 -5.50 -11.86
C GLN A 135 -12.91 -4.67 -11.98
N ASP A 136 -12.91 -3.42 -11.52
CA ASP A 136 -11.71 -2.57 -11.57
C ASP A 136 -10.55 -3.16 -10.73
N TYR A 137 -10.91 -3.75 -9.58
CA TYR A 137 -9.91 -4.40 -8.73
C TYR A 137 -9.35 -5.68 -9.36
N ARG A 138 -10.22 -6.49 -10.01
CA ARG A 138 -9.81 -7.66 -10.78
C ARG A 138 -8.91 -7.28 -11.97
N ASP A 139 -9.21 -6.18 -12.64
CA ASP A 139 -8.39 -5.66 -13.75
C ASP A 139 -7.02 -5.16 -13.24
N GLU A 140 -6.95 -4.60 -12.02
CA GLU A 140 -5.69 -4.26 -11.38
C GLU A 140 -4.85 -5.52 -11.05
N ILE A 141 -5.46 -6.54 -10.47
CA ILE A 141 -4.78 -7.83 -10.21
C ILE A 141 -4.33 -8.47 -11.51
N ARG A 142 -5.14 -8.40 -12.58
CA ARG A 142 -4.76 -8.90 -13.90
C ARG A 142 -3.50 -8.21 -14.42
N ARG A 143 -3.41 -6.88 -14.31
CA ARG A 143 -2.20 -6.14 -14.70
C ARG A 143 -0.99 -6.58 -13.90
N GLN A 144 -1.10 -6.73 -12.59
CA GLN A 144 -0.01 -7.18 -11.72
C GLN A 144 0.45 -8.60 -12.07
N VAL A 145 -0.47 -9.52 -12.36
CA VAL A 145 -0.13 -10.88 -12.81
C VAL A 145 0.58 -10.84 -14.17
N LEU A 146 0.11 -10.02 -15.11
CA LEU A 146 0.71 -9.86 -16.42
C LEU A 146 2.13 -9.28 -16.33
N GLU A 147 2.30 -8.23 -15.54
CA GLU A 147 3.61 -7.64 -15.21
C GLU A 147 4.56 -8.69 -14.64
N GLY A 148 4.10 -9.48 -13.66
CA GLY A 148 4.90 -10.57 -13.09
C GLY A 148 5.37 -11.60 -14.13
N LYS A 149 4.48 -12.00 -15.05
CA LYS A 149 4.83 -12.92 -16.16
C LYS A 149 5.86 -12.30 -17.10
N LEU A 150 5.69 -11.01 -17.45
CA LEU A 150 6.64 -10.30 -18.31
C LEU A 150 7.99 -10.12 -17.63
N VAL A 151 8.01 -9.75 -16.36
CA VAL A 151 9.24 -9.64 -15.56
C VAL A 151 9.95 -11.00 -15.52
N GLN A 152 9.22 -12.07 -15.28
CA GLN A 152 9.79 -13.42 -15.29
C GLN A 152 10.41 -13.76 -16.66
N LEU A 153 9.72 -13.45 -17.76
CA LEU A 153 10.16 -13.77 -19.10
C LEU A 153 11.31 -12.88 -19.60
N ARG A 154 11.26 -11.57 -19.33
CA ARG A 154 12.12 -10.57 -19.97
C ARG A 154 13.22 -10.03 -19.08
N VAL A 155 13.01 -10.05 -17.76
CA VAL A 155 13.86 -9.39 -16.78
C VAL A 155 14.63 -10.42 -15.95
N LEU A 156 13.92 -11.39 -15.36
CA LEU A 156 14.52 -12.32 -14.38
C LEU A 156 15.67 -13.14 -14.98
N SER A 157 15.55 -13.56 -16.25
CA SER A 157 16.60 -14.32 -16.95
C SER A 157 17.92 -13.53 -17.16
N ARG A 158 17.86 -12.20 -17.07
CA ARG A 158 18.99 -11.28 -17.25
C ARG A 158 19.60 -10.81 -15.94
N VAL A 159 18.92 -11.08 -14.81
CA VAL A 159 19.39 -10.67 -13.49
C VAL A 159 20.33 -11.72 -12.93
N ARG A 160 21.53 -11.29 -12.61
CA ARG A 160 22.52 -12.04 -11.84
C ARG A 160 23.00 -11.12 -10.72
N VAL A 161 22.98 -11.61 -9.50
CA VAL A 161 23.39 -10.87 -8.31
C VAL A 161 24.63 -11.55 -7.74
N THR A 162 25.65 -10.77 -7.53
CA THR A 162 26.93 -11.16 -6.92
C THR A 162 26.97 -10.78 -5.45
N GLU A 163 28.00 -11.19 -4.74
CA GLU A 163 28.22 -10.75 -3.37
C GLU A 163 28.55 -9.24 -3.30
N GLU A 164 29.21 -8.71 -4.33
CA GLU A 164 29.45 -7.26 -4.45
C GLU A 164 28.15 -6.45 -4.55
N ASP A 165 27.15 -6.96 -5.28
CA ASP A 165 25.82 -6.34 -5.32
C ASP A 165 25.15 -6.34 -3.95
N ALA A 166 25.31 -7.41 -3.16
CA ALA A 166 24.80 -7.46 -1.79
C ALA A 166 25.51 -6.46 -0.88
N HIS A 167 26.81 -6.27 -1.02
CA HIS A 167 27.56 -5.22 -0.32
C HIS A 167 27.13 -3.82 -0.74
N ALA A 168 26.87 -3.59 -2.04
CA ALA A 168 26.35 -2.31 -2.53
C ALA A 168 24.94 -2.03 -1.95
N ALA A 169 24.08 -3.04 -1.93
CA ALA A 169 22.74 -2.94 -1.32
C ALA A 169 22.82 -2.63 0.18
N TYR A 170 23.79 -3.21 0.89
CA TYR A 170 24.07 -2.86 2.28
C TYR A 170 24.51 -1.41 2.44
N GLY A 171 25.37 -0.92 1.55
CA GLY A 171 25.77 0.49 1.54
C GLY A 171 24.60 1.46 1.28
N HIS A 172 23.67 1.10 0.38
CA HIS A 172 22.43 1.86 0.16
C HIS A 172 21.54 1.82 1.40
N TRP A 173 21.34 0.64 1.97
CA TRP A 173 20.53 0.46 3.16
C TRP A 173 21.07 1.28 4.36
N LEU A 174 22.38 1.33 4.57
CA LEU A 174 22.99 2.18 5.60
C LEU A 174 22.74 3.68 5.37
N LYS A 175 22.76 4.12 4.11
CA LYS A 175 22.44 5.52 3.76
C LYS A 175 20.97 5.84 4.03
N ASP A 176 20.07 4.91 3.70
CA ASP A 176 18.62 5.06 3.92
C ASP A 176 18.30 5.09 5.42
N MET A 177 19.00 4.26 6.22
CA MET A 177 18.89 4.26 7.68
C MET A 177 19.43 5.54 8.33
N GLY A 178 20.43 6.19 7.74
CA GLY A 178 21.09 7.35 8.31
C GLY A 178 21.80 7.02 9.64
N THR A 179 21.40 7.68 10.73
CA THR A 179 21.91 7.46 12.09
C THR A 179 21.10 6.46 12.90
N GLU A 180 20.11 5.83 12.30
CA GLU A 180 19.22 4.91 13.00
C GLU A 180 19.93 3.61 13.34
N THR A 181 19.57 3.06 14.51
CA THR A 181 20.10 1.78 14.99
C THR A 181 19.00 0.74 15.06
N LEU A 182 19.36 -0.53 14.87
CA LEU A 182 18.45 -1.65 15.09
C LEU A 182 18.59 -2.20 16.50
N ALA A 183 17.47 -2.42 17.16
CA ALA A 183 17.38 -3.12 18.43
C ALA A 183 16.62 -4.43 18.24
N ASP A 184 17.06 -5.49 18.92
CA ASP A 184 16.27 -6.73 19.01
C ASP A 184 15.67 -6.80 20.41
N VAL A 185 14.33 -6.70 20.45
CA VAL A 185 13.56 -6.74 21.70
C VAL A 185 12.56 -7.88 21.66
N ARG A 186 12.39 -8.51 22.82
CA ARG A 186 11.31 -9.46 23.07
C ARG A 186 10.26 -8.80 23.92
N ILE A 187 9.02 -8.83 23.47
CA ILE A 187 7.91 -8.14 24.10
C ILE A 187 6.88 -9.15 24.61
N LEU A 188 6.53 -9.04 25.88
CA LEU A 188 5.39 -9.68 26.48
C LEU A 188 4.31 -8.61 26.65
N ALA A 189 3.22 -8.74 25.92
CA ALA A 189 2.10 -7.81 26.00
C ALA A 189 0.89 -8.47 26.68
N MET A 190 0.36 -7.80 27.70
CA MET A 190 -0.85 -8.21 28.41
C MET A 190 -1.93 -7.17 28.17
N ARG A 191 -2.98 -7.54 27.47
CA ARG A 191 -4.09 -6.63 27.13
C ARG A 191 -4.90 -6.25 28.37
N ILE A 192 -5.31 -5.00 28.42
CA ILE A 192 -6.31 -4.46 29.35
C ILE A 192 -7.60 -4.32 28.56
N GLU A 193 -8.66 -4.99 28.99
CA GLU A 193 -9.94 -4.92 28.28
C GLU A 193 -10.59 -3.56 28.44
N ALA A 194 -11.27 -3.06 27.40
CA ALA A 194 -11.99 -1.81 27.46
C ALA A 194 -13.08 -1.87 28.55
N GLY A 195 -13.12 -0.88 29.41
CA GLY A 195 -14.05 -0.87 30.56
C GLY A 195 -13.56 -1.60 31.80
N SER A 196 -12.30 -2.06 31.84
CA SER A 196 -11.69 -2.65 33.04
C SER A 196 -11.75 -1.68 34.21
N THR A 197 -12.10 -2.21 35.37
CA THR A 197 -12.08 -1.44 36.63
C THR A 197 -10.64 -1.17 37.07
N GLU A 198 -10.45 -0.17 37.91
CA GLU A 198 -9.13 0.18 38.45
C GLU A 198 -8.48 -0.98 39.22
N ALA A 199 -9.30 -1.79 39.92
CA ALA A 199 -8.84 -3.01 40.59
C ALA A 199 -8.31 -4.06 39.60
N GLN A 200 -8.96 -4.23 38.45
CA GLN A 200 -8.50 -5.15 37.39
C GLN A 200 -7.21 -4.66 36.73
N ILE A 201 -7.10 -3.36 36.48
CA ILE A 201 -5.88 -2.74 35.95
C ILE A 201 -4.71 -2.97 36.92
N LYS A 202 -4.93 -2.69 38.21
CA LYS A 202 -3.93 -2.90 39.27
C LYS A 202 -3.50 -4.38 39.39
N ALA A 203 -4.43 -5.30 39.23
CA ALA A 203 -4.10 -6.73 39.20
C ALA A 203 -3.20 -7.10 38.00
N ARG A 204 -3.43 -6.51 36.80
CA ARG A 204 -2.56 -6.67 35.64
C ARG A 204 -1.17 -6.06 35.86
N GLU A 205 -1.06 -4.91 36.50
CA GLU A 205 0.21 -4.29 36.88
C GLU A 205 1.00 -5.18 37.86
N GLN A 206 0.34 -5.73 38.86
CA GLN A 206 0.96 -6.66 39.80
C GLN A 206 1.46 -7.95 39.14
N LEU A 207 0.67 -8.48 38.20
CA LEU A 207 1.09 -9.64 37.39
C LEU A 207 2.32 -9.31 36.55
N ALA A 208 2.34 -8.13 35.89
CA ALA A 208 3.49 -7.68 35.13
C ALA A 208 4.75 -7.56 35.97
N GLN A 209 4.64 -6.98 37.18
CA GLN A 209 5.73 -6.90 38.14
C GLN A 209 6.24 -8.28 38.56
N THR A 210 5.33 -9.23 38.81
CA THR A 210 5.68 -10.61 39.16
C THR A 210 6.46 -11.28 38.01
N ILE A 211 6.03 -11.08 36.76
CA ILE A 211 6.70 -11.59 35.57
C ILE A 211 8.12 -11.00 35.44
N VAL A 212 8.30 -9.69 35.68
CA VAL A 212 9.61 -9.05 35.67
C VAL A 212 10.52 -9.65 36.74
N LEU A 213 10.03 -9.86 37.95
CA LEU A 213 10.79 -10.49 39.03
C LEU A 213 11.21 -11.93 38.69
N GLN A 214 10.30 -12.72 38.10
CA GLN A 214 10.60 -14.08 37.63
C GLN A 214 11.67 -14.06 36.55
N ALA A 215 11.53 -13.17 35.54
CA ALA A 215 12.50 -13.04 34.47
C ALA A 215 13.89 -12.61 34.98
N ARG A 216 13.94 -11.64 35.90
CA ARG A 216 15.18 -11.17 36.53
C ARG A 216 15.81 -12.23 37.47
N SER A 217 15.01 -13.15 38.00
CA SER A 217 15.52 -14.30 38.79
C SER A 217 16.04 -15.46 37.94
N GLY A 218 15.98 -15.33 36.59
CA GLY A 218 16.53 -16.32 35.66
C GLY A 218 15.50 -17.27 35.03
N VAL A 219 14.20 -17.06 35.26
CA VAL A 219 13.18 -17.79 34.50
C VAL A 219 13.23 -17.40 33.03
N ASP A 220 13.20 -18.39 32.14
CA ASP A 220 13.27 -18.15 30.71
C ASP A 220 12.14 -17.23 30.23
N PHE A 221 12.52 -16.08 29.65
CA PHE A 221 11.58 -15.09 29.18
C PHE A 221 10.65 -15.63 28.08
N CYS A 222 11.17 -16.54 27.23
CA CYS A 222 10.35 -17.19 26.21
C CYS A 222 9.19 -17.99 26.81
N LYS A 223 9.46 -18.70 27.92
CA LYS A 223 8.41 -19.43 28.66
C LYS A 223 7.36 -18.47 29.21
N LEU A 224 7.79 -17.36 29.82
CA LEU A 224 6.89 -16.35 30.36
C LEU A 224 6.02 -15.71 29.25
N VAL A 225 6.59 -15.44 28.08
CA VAL A 225 5.84 -14.94 26.90
C VAL A 225 4.80 -15.95 26.47
N LYS A 226 5.16 -17.24 26.31
CA LYS A 226 4.23 -18.28 25.88
C LYS A 226 3.07 -18.49 26.84
N GLU A 227 3.30 -18.31 28.13
CA GLU A 227 2.28 -18.49 29.17
C GLU A 227 1.38 -17.26 29.33
N ASN A 228 1.94 -16.04 29.27
CA ASN A 228 1.27 -14.83 29.74
C ASN A 228 1.01 -13.77 28.65
N SER A 229 1.61 -13.87 27.44
CA SER A 229 1.41 -12.86 26.41
C SER A 229 0.07 -13.05 25.67
N ASP A 230 -0.64 -11.95 25.48
CA ASP A 230 -1.86 -11.87 24.67
C ASP A 230 -1.56 -11.54 23.18
N ASP A 231 -0.30 -11.23 22.82
CA ASP A 231 0.11 -11.02 21.44
C ASP A 231 0.34 -12.36 20.72
N MET A 232 -0.69 -12.83 20.05
CA MET A 232 -0.67 -14.11 19.34
C MET A 232 0.31 -14.13 18.16
N GLN A 233 0.67 -12.95 17.59
CA GLN A 233 1.56 -12.87 16.44
C GLN A 233 3.02 -13.20 16.81
N THR A 234 3.46 -12.76 17.99
CA THR A 234 4.84 -12.94 18.44
C THR A 234 4.99 -13.99 19.53
N LYS A 235 3.90 -14.53 20.05
CA LYS A 235 3.90 -15.52 21.14
C LYS A 235 4.77 -16.75 20.81
N GLN A 236 4.72 -17.25 19.58
CA GLN A 236 5.49 -18.42 19.15
C GLN A 236 6.98 -18.09 18.92
N THR A 237 7.30 -16.84 18.61
CA THR A 237 8.66 -16.32 18.44
C THR A 237 9.23 -15.73 19.74
N CYS A 238 8.66 -16.12 20.89
CA CYS A 238 9.11 -15.64 22.21
C CYS A 238 9.02 -14.10 22.36
N GLY A 239 8.04 -13.48 21.71
CA GLY A 239 7.85 -12.04 21.74
C GLY A 239 8.77 -11.26 20.79
N SER A 240 9.60 -11.93 19.98
CA SER A 240 10.52 -11.27 19.04
C SER A 240 9.87 -11.09 17.67
N ARG A 241 10.12 -9.92 17.08
CA ARG A 241 9.86 -9.58 15.66
C ARG A 241 11.16 -9.50 14.88
N GLY A 242 12.28 -9.91 15.51
CA GLY A 242 13.63 -9.73 14.98
C GLY A 242 14.16 -8.30 15.17
N PRO A 243 15.37 -8.02 14.69
CA PRO A 243 15.94 -6.69 14.73
C PRO A 243 15.09 -5.70 13.95
N GLN A 244 14.74 -4.59 14.58
CA GLN A 244 13.94 -3.52 13.96
C GLN A 244 14.47 -2.14 14.33
N PRO A 245 14.21 -1.11 13.50
CA PRO A 245 14.59 0.25 13.81
C PRO A 245 14.09 0.68 15.18
N LEU A 246 14.93 1.35 15.94
CA LEU A 246 14.54 1.85 17.26
C LEU A 246 13.33 2.79 17.18
N SER A 247 13.24 3.57 16.09
CA SER A 247 12.09 4.45 15.81
C SER A 247 10.78 3.69 15.55
N ALA A 248 10.84 2.42 15.13
CA ALA A 248 9.66 1.58 14.92
C ALA A 248 9.05 1.05 16.24
N LEU A 249 9.78 1.13 17.35
CA LEU A 249 9.25 0.80 18.66
C LEU A 249 8.27 1.89 19.13
N LEU A 250 7.32 1.50 19.98
CA LEU A 250 6.44 2.44 20.67
C LEU A 250 7.27 3.52 21.36
N PRO A 251 6.91 4.81 21.31
CA PRO A 251 7.70 5.90 21.89
C PRO A 251 8.11 5.66 23.36
N ALA A 252 7.20 5.12 24.17
CA ALA A 252 7.48 4.77 25.56
C ALA A 252 8.57 3.69 25.73
N LEU A 253 8.80 2.86 24.71
CA LEU A 253 9.83 1.82 24.72
C LEU A 253 11.19 2.33 24.23
N GLN A 254 11.22 3.33 23.35
CA GLN A 254 12.45 3.82 22.72
C GLN A 254 13.47 4.31 23.75
N ASP A 255 13.02 5.15 24.69
CA ASP A 255 13.90 5.71 25.73
C ASP A 255 14.38 4.63 26.72
N THR A 256 13.49 3.70 27.08
CA THR A 256 13.82 2.57 27.93
C THR A 256 14.87 1.68 27.25
N VAL A 257 14.64 1.27 26.00
CA VAL A 257 15.54 0.39 25.24
C VAL A 257 16.92 1.03 25.02
N ARG A 258 17.00 2.34 24.83
CA ARG A 258 18.29 3.08 24.71
C ARG A 258 19.19 2.94 25.94
N GLN A 259 18.58 2.82 27.13
CA GLN A 259 19.29 2.76 28.40
C GLN A 259 19.60 1.33 28.86
N MET A 260 18.93 0.33 28.28
CA MET A 260 19.07 -1.07 28.66
C MET A 260 20.37 -1.70 28.15
N LYS A 261 20.84 -2.69 28.89
CA LYS A 261 21.92 -3.60 28.47
C LYS A 261 21.34 -4.86 27.87
N THR A 262 22.10 -5.50 26.98
CA THR A 262 21.70 -6.79 26.39
C THR A 262 21.40 -7.81 27.50
N GLY A 263 20.26 -8.47 27.40
CA GLY A 263 19.74 -9.43 28.38
C GLY A 263 18.90 -8.81 29.49
N GLU A 264 18.91 -7.50 29.63
CA GLU A 264 18.16 -6.80 30.69
C GLU A 264 16.66 -6.84 30.47
N ILE A 265 15.91 -6.86 31.57
CA ILE A 265 14.45 -6.83 31.60
C ILE A 265 14.02 -5.46 32.16
N ALA A 266 13.25 -4.71 31.39
CA ALA A 266 12.70 -3.43 31.83
C ALA A 266 11.60 -3.60 32.90
N ASP A 267 11.38 -2.56 33.69
CA ASP A 267 10.18 -2.49 34.52
C ASP A 267 8.93 -2.49 33.63
N PRO A 268 7.76 -2.95 34.15
CA PRO A 268 6.55 -2.98 33.36
C PRO A 268 6.15 -1.58 32.88
N ILE A 269 5.84 -1.46 31.60
CA ILE A 269 5.43 -0.22 30.96
C ILE A 269 3.94 -0.30 30.66
N ARG A 270 3.19 0.69 31.13
CA ARG A 270 1.79 0.85 30.80
C ARG A 270 1.63 1.58 29.46
N TYR A 271 0.97 0.96 28.51
CA TYR A 271 0.64 1.56 27.22
C TYR A 271 -0.82 2.03 27.23
N GLY A 272 -1.02 3.30 27.57
CA GLY A 272 -2.36 3.87 27.71
C GLY A 272 -3.24 3.09 28.69
N ASN A 273 -4.47 2.82 28.27
CA ASN A 273 -5.41 1.94 28.97
C ASN A 273 -5.53 0.58 28.28
N ASP A 274 -4.66 0.24 27.32
CA ASP A 274 -4.85 -0.88 26.40
C ASP A 274 -3.99 -2.10 26.76
N ALA A 275 -2.81 -1.88 27.37
CA ALA A 275 -1.91 -2.97 27.68
C ALA A 275 -0.86 -2.66 28.75
N MET A 276 -0.38 -3.72 29.42
CA MET A 276 0.89 -3.75 30.16
C MET A 276 1.94 -4.46 29.31
N ILE A 277 3.13 -3.88 29.21
CA ILE A 277 4.23 -4.37 28.38
C ILE A 277 5.44 -4.65 29.26
N VAL A 278 6.01 -5.85 29.13
CA VAL A 278 7.31 -6.24 29.69
C VAL A 278 8.27 -6.48 28.54
N VAL A 279 9.46 -5.87 28.60
CA VAL A 279 10.46 -5.92 27.54
C VAL A 279 11.74 -6.55 28.04
N GLN A 280 12.27 -7.50 27.26
CA GLN A 280 13.64 -7.96 27.35
C GLN A 280 14.44 -7.44 26.15
N LEU A 281 15.59 -6.85 26.40
CA LEU A 281 16.53 -6.45 25.34
C LEU A 281 17.37 -7.65 24.92
N ALA A 282 17.08 -8.25 23.77
CA ALA A 282 17.84 -9.38 23.25
C ALA A 282 19.18 -8.93 22.65
N LYS A 283 19.19 -7.77 21.92
CA LYS A 283 20.41 -7.15 21.39
C LYS A 283 20.31 -5.63 21.49
N ALA A 284 21.33 -5.01 22.08
CA ALA A 284 21.39 -3.55 22.24
C ALA A 284 21.37 -2.82 20.88
N PRO A 285 20.84 -1.59 20.83
CA PRO A 285 20.78 -0.81 19.59
C PRO A 285 22.16 -0.68 18.94
N SER A 286 22.28 -1.13 17.71
CA SER A 286 23.54 -1.10 16.95
C SER A 286 23.26 -1.04 15.46
N ILE A 287 24.28 -0.62 14.69
CA ILE A 287 24.26 -0.81 13.23
C ILE A 287 24.74 -2.26 12.98
N PRO A 288 23.89 -3.12 12.38
CA PRO A 288 24.27 -4.51 12.13
C PRO A 288 25.44 -4.60 11.15
N LYS A 289 26.34 -5.51 11.38
CA LYS A 289 27.40 -5.82 10.40
C LYS A 289 26.80 -6.52 9.18
N PHE A 290 27.46 -6.40 8.03
CA PHE A 290 27.03 -7.05 6.79
C PHE A 290 26.70 -8.54 6.97
N GLU A 291 27.57 -9.28 7.66
CA GLU A 291 27.39 -10.72 7.89
C GLU A 291 26.10 -11.06 8.65
N GLU A 292 25.64 -10.17 9.53
CA GLU A 292 24.41 -10.36 10.31
C GLU A 292 23.15 -10.17 9.48
N VAL A 293 23.24 -9.40 8.39
CA VAL A 293 22.13 -9.06 7.50
C VAL A 293 22.33 -9.55 6.07
N LYS A 294 23.36 -10.34 5.81
CA LYS A 294 23.78 -10.80 4.48
C LYS A 294 22.62 -11.36 3.65
N ALA A 295 21.82 -12.24 4.23
CA ALA A 295 20.66 -12.82 3.52
C ALA A 295 19.64 -11.75 3.08
N ALA A 296 19.30 -10.83 3.98
CA ALA A 296 18.39 -9.72 3.67
C ALA A 296 18.98 -8.78 2.60
N MET A 297 20.31 -8.56 2.64
CA MET A 297 20.98 -7.73 1.65
C MET A 297 21.08 -8.41 0.28
N GLN A 298 21.21 -9.73 0.24
CA GLN A 298 21.10 -10.50 -1.01
C GLN A 298 19.71 -10.37 -1.64
N GLU A 299 18.64 -10.51 -0.84
CA GLU A 299 17.27 -10.32 -1.31
C GLU A 299 17.05 -8.88 -1.81
N ARG A 300 17.55 -7.88 -1.07
CA ARG A 300 17.49 -6.48 -1.48
C ARG A 300 18.25 -6.24 -2.78
N ALA A 301 19.44 -6.79 -2.94
CA ALA A 301 20.23 -6.69 -4.17
C ALA A 301 19.50 -7.29 -5.37
N VAL A 302 18.80 -8.43 -5.18
CA VAL A 302 17.94 -9.02 -6.21
C VAL A 302 16.81 -8.07 -6.58
N ALA A 303 16.11 -7.51 -5.60
CA ALA A 303 15.02 -6.56 -5.84
C ALA A 303 15.51 -5.29 -6.58
N GLU A 304 16.64 -4.72 -6.16
CA GLU A 304 17.26 -3.57 -6.83
C GLU A 304 17.71 -3.89 -8.27
N ALA A 305 18.26 -5.08 -8.50
CA ALA A 305 18.67 -5.53 -9.82
C ALA A 305 17.47 -5.76 -10.75
N LEU A 306 16.38 -6.36 -10.25
CA LEU A 306 15.12 -6.52 -10.97
C LEU A 306 14.54 -5.17 -11.38
N GLU A 307 14.48 -4.23 -10.45
CA GLU A 307 13.96 -2.88 -10.72
C GLU A 307 14.80 -2.12 -11.76
N ARG A 308 16.14 -2.20 -11.67
CA ARG A 308 17.03 -1.63 -12.69
C ARG A 308 16.78 -2.23 -14.07
N GLN A 309 16.70 -3.55 -14.17
CA GLN A 309 16.46 -4.22 -15.44
C GLN A 309 15.07 -3.94 -16.00
N ARG A 310 14.05 -3.84 -15.15
CA ARG A 310 12.70 -3.44 -15.55
C ARG A 310 12.69 -2.02 -16.13
N LYS A 311 13.34 -1.05 -15.47
CA LYS A 311 13.46 0.33 -15.98
C LYS A 311 14.17 0.38 -17.34
N LEU A 312 15.24 -0.37 -17.51
CA LEU A 312 15.94 -0.46 -18.79
C LEU A 312 15.05 -1.05 -19.89
N TRP A 313 14.31 -2.09 -19.58
CA TRP A 313 13.38 -2.71 -20.51
C TRP A 313 12.21 -1.77 -20.87
N LEU A 314 11.60 -1.09 -19.91
CA LEU A 314 10.57 -0.08 -20.19
C LEU A 314 11.10 1.07 -21.05
N ALA A 315 12.32 1.54 -20.77
CA ALA A 315 12.97 2.56 -21.59
C ALA A 315 13.21 2.05 -23.05
N GLU A 316 13.52 0.78 -23.24
CA GLU A 316 13.61 0.15 -24.55
C GLU A 316 12.25 0.12 -25.26
N LEU A 317 11.19 -0.28 -24.56
CA LEU A 317 9.82 -0.28 -25.09
C LEU A 317 9.38 1.13 -25.51
N ARG A 318 9.63 2.14 -24.69
CA ARG A 318 9.32 3.56 -24.99
C ARG A 318 10.05 4.08 -26.24
N ARG A 319 11.21 3.52 -26.60
CA ARG A 319 11.94 3.85 -27.84
C ARG A 319 11.38 3.17 -29.08
N THR A 320 10.74 2.02 -28.91
CA THR A 320 10.24 1.19 -30.03
C THR A 320 8.76 1.40 -30.31
N VAL A 321 8.03 2.04 -29.41
CA VAL A 321 6.60 2.32 -29.52
C VAL A 321 6.39 3.84 -29.52
N TYR A 322 5.55 4.32 -30.42
CA TYR A 322 5.16 5.74 -30.43
C TYR A 322 4.36 6.09 -29.17
N VAL A 323 4.80 7.13 -28.46
CA VAL A 323 4.12 7.67 -27.27
C VAL A 323 3.91 9.16 -27.46
N ASP A 324 2.67 9.62 -27.40
CA ASP A 324 2.27 11.03 -27.51
C ASP A 324 1.45 11.42 -26.27
N ILE A 325 1.95 12.38 -25.48
CA ILE A 325 1.34 12.85 -24.22
C ILE A 325 0.66 14.20 -24.49
N ARG A 326 -0.64 14.29 -24.09
CA ARG A 326 -1.52 15.46 -24.35
C ARG A 326 -2.18 15.98 -23.07
N LEU A 327 -1.58 15.76 -21.91
CA LEU A 327 -2.12 16.14 -20.60
C LEU A 327 -2.19 17.67 -20.45
#